data_2673b89f946bdedb903a0c62a1de9ee3
#
_entry.id   2673b89f946bdedb903a0c62a1de9ee3
#
_cell.length_a   1.000
_cell.length_b   1.000
_cell.length_c   1.000
_cell.angle_alpha   90.00
_cell.angle_beta   90.00
_cell.angle_gamma   90.00
#
_symmetry.space_group_name_H-M   'P 1'
#
loop_
_entity.id
_entity.type
_entity.pdbx_description
1 polymer ?
#
loop_
_entity_poly.entity_id
_entity_poly.type
_entity_poly.pdbx_seq_one_letter_code
_entity_poly.pdbx_strand_id
1 'polypeptide(L)'
;MVPISGERDEDEPVVYCAWDGTWWAGRYVGSISFEGHSLTIEPRFGLATLRNWLFEATSVVLTDAPGKLREDESFIAQLLASVWAHGFIEAARHGLPALRREVATKGATVRGRLDVPASLRLIAAGGGQVVSIRSERTLDHAASDAIVAAYEVLRRWLGVPGEKWLPKRAKELLPHLMAVTGARPRVPTKAELDRIRYTPMTAGFAPIAELSRQIANRRGLAADIDASGETKGVLLDVAELWEMYVLSILRKAAAPLTVTHGTRDKSATKKLLHSEVSGRGLGTLIPDAILLSGSTIRGVVDAKYKSLHPSASSPNGPQRDDLYQMAAYLGRFQAPEGLLTWGLLAYPFDPSKPDTPHAEQNSPWHLDGVKKISFATLPHDPVDAVAKLRSLVAHVATPTPWVERA
;
A
#
# COMPACT_ATOMS: atom_id res chain seq x y z
N MET A 1 3.86 -17.11 9.73
CA MET A 1 2.71 -16.27 9.33
C MET A 1 3.11 -14.83 9.61
N VAL A 2 3.29 -13.99 8.59
CA VAL A 2 3.64 -12.57 8.76
C VAL A 2 2.32 -11.83 8.92
N PRO A 3 2.03 -11.19 10.06
CA PRO A 3 0.84 -10.38 10.20
C PRO A 3 1.01 -9.13 9.34
N ILE A 4 0.19 -9.02 8.31
CA ILE A 4 -0.03 -7.78 7.58
C ILE A 4 -1.05 -7.01 8.43
N SER A 5 -0.64 -5.90 9.01
CA SER A 5 -1.47 -5.09 9.88
C SER A 5 -2.59 -4.41 9.09
N GLY A 6 -3.78 -4.86 9.26
CA GLY A 6 -5.04 -4.28 8.80
C GLY A 6 -6.15 -5.27 9.06
N GLU A 7 -7.24 -4.85 9.64
CA GLU A 7 -8.45 -5.64 9.96
C GLU A 7 -9.17 -6.18 8.70
N ARG A 8 -8.43 -6.77 7.79
CA ARG A 8 -8.95 -7.50 6.63
C ARG A 8 -8.61 -8.96 6.86
N ASP A 9 -9.56 -9.84 6.62
CA ASP A 9 -9.56 -11.29 6.78
C ASP A 9 -8.15 -11.88 6.88
N GLU A 10 -7.62 -12.00 8.11
CA GLU A 10 -6.30 -12.59 8.40
C GLU A 10 -6.26 -14.09 8.05
N ASP A 11 -7.40 -14.66 7.67
CA ASP A 11 -7.59 -16.09 7.42
C ASP A 11 -7.65 -16.48 5.93
N GLU A 12 -7.47 -15.54 4.99
CA GLU A 12 -7.49 -15.91 3.57
C GLU A 12 -6.22 -16.68 3.20
N PRO A 13 -6.35 -17.96 2.78
CA PRO A 13 -5.20 -18.79 2.48
C PRO A 13 -4.46 -18.28 1.24
N VAL A 14 -3.12 -18.37 1.26
CA VAL A 14 -2.28 -18.04 0.10
C VAL A 14 -2.60 -18.96 -1.09
N VAL A 15 -2.80 -20.23 -0.81
CA VAL A 15 -3.28 -21.25 -1.75
C VAL A 15 -4.26 -22.16 -1.04
N TYR A 16 -5.24 -22.67 -1.75
CA TYR A 16 -6.17 -23.66 -1.22
C TYR A 16 -6.48 -24.73 -2.27
N CYS A 17 -6.77 -25.91 -1.80
CA CYS A 17 -7.21 -27.02 -2.63
C CYS A 17 -8.75 -27.11 -2.57
N ALA A 18 -9.38 -27.01 -3.73
CA ALA A 18 -10.83 -27.22 -3.85
C ALA A 18 -11.19 -28.69 -3.68
N TRP A 19 -12.46 -28.96 -3.43
CA TRP A 19 -12.99 -30.33 -3.22
C TRP A 19 -12.77 -31.27 -4.42
N ASP A 20 -12.60 -30.72 -5.63
CA ASP A 20 -12.31 -31.47 -6.86
C ASP A 20 -10.80 -31.75 -7.05
N GLY A 21 -9.97 -31.39 -6.09
CA GLY A 21 -8.52 -31.55 -6.15
C GLY A 21 -7.78 -30.42 -6.88
N THR A 22 -8.48 -29.41 -7.40
CA THR A 22 -7.87 -28.27 -8.08
C THR A 22 -7.25 -27.30 -7.06
N TRP A 23 -6.01 -26.91 -7.29
CA TRP A 23 -5.34 -25.91 -6.47
C TRP A 23 -5.58 -24.51 -7.01
N TRP A 24 -5.92 -23.61 -6.10
CA TRP A 24 -6.17 -22.20 -6.39
C TRP A 24 -5.22 -21.31 -5.61
N ALA A 25 -4.66 -20.32 -6.28
CA ALA A 25 -3.97 -19.23 -5.62
C ALA A 25 -4.98 -18.15 -5.23
N GLY A 26 -4.77 -17.57 -4.04
CA GLY A 26 -5.52 -16.42 -3.56
C GLY A 26 -5.08 -15.12 -4.26
N ARG A 27 -5.11 -14.03 -3.52
CA ARG A 27 -4.74 -12.69 -4.01
C ARG A 27 -3.25 -12.37 -3.95
N TYR A 28 -2.43 -13.34 -3.54
CA TYR A 28 -1.00 -13.13 -3.37
C TYR A 28 -0.21 -13.59 -4.60
N VAL A 29 0.87 -12.86 -4.90
CA VAL A 29 1.85 -13.18 -5.93
C VAL A 29 3.23 -13.14 -5.31
N GLY A 30 4.11 -14.05 -5.70
CA GLY A 30 5.46 -14.13 -5.19
C GLY A 30 5.95 -15.54 -4.95
N SER A 31 6.98 -15.67 -4.16
CA SER A 31 7.59 -16.97 -3.88
C SER A 31 7.81 -17.17 -2.38
N ILE A 32 7.49 -18.35 -1.91
CA ILE A 32 7.73 -18.78 -0.53
C ILE A 32 8.48 -20.10 -0.55
N SER A 33 9.38 -20.30 0.41
CA SER A 33 10.13 -21.54 0.61
C SER A 33 9.93 -22.04 2.03
N PHE A 34 9.70 -23.35 2.16
CA PHE A 34 9.50 -24.03 3.42
C PHE A 34 10.07 -25.44 3.31
N GLU A 35 10.91 -25.86 4.25
CA GLU A 35 11.50 -27.20 4.34
C GLU A 35 12.08 -27.74 3.01
N GLY A 36 12.80 -26.90 2.26
CA GLY A 36 13.40 -27.27 0.98
C GLY A 36 12.46 -27.31 -0.21
N HIS A 37 11.19 -27.02 -0.01
CA HIS A 37 10.19 -26.84 -1.06
C HIS A 37 9.98 -25.37 -1.36
N SER A 38 9.74 -25.02 -2.63
CA SER A 38 9.39 -23.67 -3.03
C SER A 38 8.05 -23.66 -3.73
N LEU A 39 7.21 -22.66 -3.39
CA LEU A 39 5.98 -22.35 -4.07
C LEU A 39 6.11 -20.97 -4.72
N THR A 40 5.93 -20.89 -6.02
CA THR A 40 5.87 -19.62 -6.76
C THR A 40 4.47 -19.42 -7.28
N ILE A 41 3.91 -18.24 -7.03
CA ILE A 41 2.59 -17.82 -7.49
C ILE A 41 2.78 -16.69 -8.48
N GLU A 42 2.42 -16.95 -9.74
CA GLU A 42 2.53 -15.99 -10.82
C GLU A 42 1.32 -15.05 -10.89
N PRO A 43 1.49 -13.79 -11.33
CA PRO A 43 0.38 -12.86 -11.46
C PRO A 43 -0.54 -13.28 -12.61
N ARG A 44 -1.85 -13.34 -12.33
CA ARG A 44 -2.90 -13.72 -13.29
C ARG A 44 -2.87 -12.92 -14.60
N PHE A 45 -2.52 -11.65 -14.53
CA PHE A 45 -2.51 -10.74 -15.69
C PHE A 45 -1.09 -10.46 -16.21
N GLY A 46 -0.11 -11.24 -15.78
CA GLY A 46 1.28 -11.13 -16.17
C GLY A 46 2.08 -10.05 -15.43
N LEU A 47 3.39 -10.19 -15.47
CA LEU A 47 4.33 -9.35 -14.73
C LEU A 47 4.37 -7.89 -15.23
N ALA A 48 4.21 -7.68 -16.54
CA ALA A 48 4.18 -6.35 -17.14
C ALA A 48 3.00 -5.52 -16.62
N THR A 49 1.84 -6.14 -16.47
CA THR A 49 0.64 -5.52 -15.89
C THR A 49 0.86 -5.12 -14.44
N LEU A 50 1.39 -6.05 -13.64
CA LEU A 50 1.67 -5.80 -12.24
C LEU A 50 2.65 -4.64 -12.06
N ARG A 51 3.66 -4.56 -12.92
CA ARG A 51 4.60 -3.45 -12.97
C ARG A 51 3.89 -2.12 -13.25
N ASN A 52 3.02 -2.05 -14.25
CA ASN A 52 2.28 -0.83 -14.58
C ASN A 52 1.40 -0.36 -13.43
N TRP A 53 0.71 -1.28 -12.77
CA TRP A 53 -0.11 -0.94 -11.59
C TRP A 53 0.73 -0.39 -10.45
N LEU A 54 1.88 -1.02 -10.20
CA LEU A 54 2.78 -0.56 -9.15
C LEU A 54 3.29 0.85 -9.43
N PHE A 55 3.68 1.13 -10.68
CA PHE A 55 4.12 2.46 -11.10
C PHE A 55 3.08 3.52 -10.84
N GLU A 56 1.88 3.23 -11.30
CA GLU A 56 0.78 4.16 -11.21
C GLU A 56 0.36 4.38 -9.76
N ALA A 57 0.25 3.31 -8.98
CA ALA A 57 -0.09 3.36 -7.56
C ALA A 57 0.94 4.14 -6.73
N THR A 58 2.21 4.10 -7.15
CA THR A 58 3.33 4.68 -6.39
C THR A 58 3.89 5.97 -7.00
N SER A 59 3.44 6.36 -8.19
CA SER A 59 3.96 7.54 -8.94
C SER A 59 5.48 7.48 -9.20
N VAL A 60 6.05 6.29 -9.30
CA VAL A 60 7.49 6.09 -9.52
C VAL A 60 7.80 6.04 -11.02
N VAL A 61 8.75 6.85 -11.46
CA VAL A 61 9.29 6.82 -12.83
C VAL A 61 10.39 5.77 -12.90
N LEU A 62 10.14 4.63 -13.56
CA LEU A 62 11.17 3.66 -13.95
C LEU A 62 11.73 4.03 -15.33
N THR A 63 13.01 4.04 -15.47
CA THR A 63 13.67 4.10 -16.77
C THR A 63 13.90 2.68 -17.27
N ASP A 64 13.50 2.41 -18.52
CA ASP A 64 13.78 1.14 -19.19
C ASP A 64 15.27 0.86 -19.22
N ALA A 65 15.70 -0.25 -18.63
CA ALA A 65 17.05 -0.76 -18.76
C ALA A 65 17.02 -2.13 -19.47
N PRO A 66 17.62 -2.29 -20.65
CA PRO A 66 17.75 -3.59 -21.29
C PRO A 66 18.84 -4.40 -20.58
N GLY A 67 18.47 -5.54 -20.01
CA GLY A 67 19.41 -6.48 -19.43
C GLY A 67 18.74 -7.84 -19.29
N LYS A 68 19.34 -8.88 -19.91
CA LYS A 68 18.91 -10.28 -19.80
C LYS A 68 19.18 -10.76 -18.38
N LEU A 69 18.12 -10.98 -17.62
CA LEU A 69 18.17 -11.69 -16.33
C LEU A 69 17.13 -12.84 -16.37
N ARG A 70 17.37 -13.89 -15.62
CA ARG A 70 16.36 -14.92 -15.37
C ARG A 70 15.12 -14.22 -14.82
N GLU A 71 13.99 -14.36 -15.52
CA GLU A 71 12.85 -13.44 -15.43
C GLU A 71 12.22 -13.38 -14.04
N ASP A 72 12.29 -14.45 -13.25
CA ASP A 72 11.48 -14.58 -12.03
C ASP A 72 12.07 -13.92 -10.77
N GLU A 73 13.35 -14.17 -10.45
CA GLU A 73 13.98 -13.61 -9.22
C GLU A 73 14.29 -12.12 -9.34
N SER A 74 14.68 -11.69 -10.52
CA SER A 74 14.97 -10.28 -10.80
C SER A 74 13.75 -9.39 -10.74
N PHE A 75 12.60 -9.90 -11.16
CA PHE A 75 11.35 -9.13 -11.13
C PHE A 75 10.88 -8.83 -9.71
N ILE A 76 10.88 -9.83 -8.82
CA ILE A 76 10.50 -9.62 -7.41
C ILE A 76 11.45 -8.62 -6.75
N ALA A 77 12.75 -8.70 -7.04
CA ALA A 77 13.74 -7.74 -6.55
C ALA A 77 13.45 -6.31 -7.07
N GLN A 78 13.12 -6.16 -8.36
CA GLN A 78 12.74 -4.87 -8.96
C GLN A 78 11.45 -4.33 -8.36
N LEU A 79 10.46 -5.19 -8.16
CA LEU A 79 9.18 -4.83 -7.55
C LEU A 79 9.39 -4.33 -6.11
N LEU A 80 10.10 -5.10 -5.29
CA LEU A 80 10.43 -4.71 -3.92
C LEU A 80 11.23 -3.41 -3.85
N ALA A 81 12.19 -3.25 -4.75
CA ALA A 81 12.99 -2.03 -4.83
C ALA A 81 12.14 -0.82 -5.19
N SER A 82 11.17 -0.98 -6.10
CA SER A 82 10.24 0.09 -6.48
C SER A 82 9.32 0.47 -5.32
N VAL A 83 8.71 -0.50 -4.63
CA VAL A 83 7.87 -0.26 -3.45
C VAL A 83 8.66 0.41 -2.35
N TRP A 84 9.86 -0.12 -2.07
CA TRP A 84 10.74 0.42 -1.06
C TRP A 84 11.17 1.86 -1.37
N ALA A 85 11.64 2.12 -2.60
CA ALA A 85 12.11 3.44 -3.01
C ALA A 85 10.98 4.49 -2.94
N HIS A 86 9.78 4.11 -3.39
CA HIS A 86 8.62 4.98 -3.29
C HIS A 86 8.25 5.26 -1.83
N GLY A 87 8.08 4.22 -1.02
CA GLY A 87 7.75 4.38 0.40
C GLY A 87 8.79 5.26 1.14
N PHE A 88 10.07 5.11 0.78
CA PHE A 88 11.13 5.97 1.32
C PHE A 88 10.99 7.43 0.90
N ILE A 89 10.71 7.71 -0.38
CA ILE A 89 10.51 9.07 -0.90
C ILE A 89 9.28 9.71 -0.26
N GLU A 90 8.15 9.01 -0.18
CA GLU A 90 6.93 9.50 0.45
C GLU A 90 7.13 9.77 1.95
N ALA A 91 7.79 8.87 2.67
CA ALA A 91 8.14 9.10 4.06
C ALA A 91 9.00 10.35 4.24
N ALA A 92 9.92 10.59 3.29
CA ALA A 92 10.87 11.71 3.32
C ALA A 92 10.33 13.01 2.72
N ARG A 93 9.05 13.11 2.34
CA ARG A 93 8.48 14.34 1.74
C ARG A 93 8.61 15.58 2.65
N HIS A 94 8.63 15.38 3.96
CA HIS A 94 8.86 16.44 4.96
C HIS A 94 10.30 16.46 5.51
N GLY A 95 11.23 15.75 4.85
CA GLY A 95 12.63 15.60 5.27
C GLY A 95 12.90 14.24 5.90
N LEU A 96 14.18 13.98 6.20
CA LEU A 96 14.60 12.72 6.82
C LEU A 96 14.15 12.63 8.28
N PRO A 97 14.08 11.41 8.87
CA PRO A 97 13.53 11.17 10.20
C PRO A 97 14.52 11.59 11.30
N ALA A 98 14.82 12.89 11.39
CA ALA A 98 15.64 13.40 12.47
C ALA A 98 14.86 13.34 13.80
N LEU A 99 15.12 12.29 14.57
CA LEU A 99 14.46 12.02 15.85
C LEU A 99 15.21 12.69 17.01
N ARG A 100 14.47 13.02 18.05
CA ARG A 100 15.07 13.60 19.26
C ARG A 100 15.77 12.51 20.08
N ARG A 101 17.03 12.77 20.43
CA ARG A 101 17.84 11.94 21.33
C ARG A 101 18.38 12.80 22.46
N GLU A 102 18.30 12.28 23.68
CA GLU A 102 19.01 12.89 24.80
C GLU A 102 20.49 12.47 24.77
N VAL A 103 21.36 13.45 24.73
CA VAL A 103 22.82 13.24 24.74
C VAL A 103 23.40 13.88 26.00
N ALA A 104 24.07 13.04 26.80
CA ALA A 104 24.84 13.51 27.96
C ALA A 104 26.21 13.98 27.50
N THR A 105 26.54 15.24 27.79
CA THR A 105 27.84 15.85 27.47
C THR A 105 28.55 16.26 28.74
N LYS A 106 29.86 16.01 28.84
CA LYS A 106 30.73 16.49 29.91
C LYS A 106 31.42 17.78 29.47
N GLY A 107 31.46 18.78 30.30
CA GLY A 107 32.11 20.04 29.97
C GLY A 107 32.11 21.03 31.14
N ALA A 108 32.87 22.12 31.01
CA ALA A 108 32.93 23.17 32.01
C ALA A 108 31.68 24.06 32.04
N THR A 109 30.85 23.99 30.99
CA THR A 109 29.61 24.77 30.86
C THR A 109 28.40 23.87 30.73
N VAL A 110 27.30 24.28 31.34
CA VAL A 110 25.99 23.56 31.22
C VAL A 110 25.38 23.83 29.85
N ARG A 111 25.12 22.78 29.10
CA ARG A 111 24.45 22.84 27.80
C ARG A 111 23.16 21.98 27.85
N GLY A 112 22.05 22.61 28.20
CA GLY A 112 20.76 21.93 28.39
C GLY A 112 20.45 21.72 29.88
N ARG A 113 19.87 20.56 30.23
CA ARG A 113 19.52 20.22 31.62
C ARG A 113 20.75 19.65 32.35
N LEU A 114 21.03 20.15 33.52
CA LEU A 114 22.10 19.63 34.37
C LEU A 114 21.71 18.25 34.92
N ASP A 115 22.55 17.23 34.74
CA ASP A 115 22.48 15.97 35.46
C ASP A 115 23.23 16.13 36.79
N VAL A 116 22.47 16.50 37.85
CA VAL A 116 23.06 16.82 39.16
C VAL A 116 23.76 15.57 39.74
N PRO A 117 23.19 14.36 39.77
CA PRO A 117 23.86 13.16 40.32
C PRO A 117 25.15 12.83 39.61
N ALA A 118 25.17 12.88 38.27
CA ALA A 118 26.34 12.54 37.48
C ALA A 118 27.42 13.65 37.62
N SER A 119 27.02 14.94 37.71
CA SER A 119 27.94 16.07 37.93
C SER A 119 28.61 16.02 39.29
N LEU A 120 27.84 15.72 40.35
CA LEU A 120 28.39 15.60 41.70
C LEU A 120 29.43 14.48 41.80
N ARG A 121 29.19 13.31 41.17
CA ARG A 121 30.17 12.23 41.09
C ARG A 121 31.45 12.67 40.39
N LEU A 122 31.31 13.44 39.31
CA LEU A 122 32.46 13.93 38.54
C LEU A 122 33.27 14.95 39.32
N ILE A 123 32.61 15.87 40.05
CA ILE A 123 33.23 16.87 40.90
C ILE A 123 33.92 16.20 42.09
N ALA A 124 33.27 15.23 42.74
CA ALA A 124 33.86 14.47 43.84
C ALA A 124 35.10 13.65 43.42
N ALA A 125 35.19 13.28 42.14
CA ALA A 125 36.40 12.64 41.57
C ALA A 125 37.48 13.65 41.15
N GLY A 126 37.36 14.93 41.53
CA GLY A 126 38.36 15.97 41.24
C GLY A 126 38.24 16.63 39.87
N GLY A 127 37.15 16.35 39.13
CA GLY A 127 36.86 16.92 37.82
C GLY A 127 36.17 18.28 37.93
N GLY A 128 36.71 19.33 37.32
CA GLY A 128 36.09 20.67 37.20
C GLY A 128 34.97 20.73 36.11
N GLN A 129 34.36 19.60 35.77
CA GLN A 129 33.37 19.48 34.70
C GLN A 129 32.00 19.06 35.25
N VAL A 130 30.98 19.44 34.56
CA VAL A 130 29.58 19.00 34.83
C VAL A 130 29.02 18.16 33.71
N VAL A 131 28.06 17.33 34.02
CA VAL A 131 27.29 16.54 33.03
C VAL A 131 25.99 17.25 32.72
N SER A 132 25.78 17.58 31.47
CA SER A 132 24.51 18.15 30.98
C SER A 132 23.88 17.28 29.94
N ILE A 133 22.55 17.16 30.03
CA ILE A 133 21.69 16.42 29.09
C ILE A 133 21.04 17.42 28.16
N ARG A 134 21.34 17.31 26.89
CA ARG A 134 20.67 18.09 25.83
C ARG A 134 19.89 17.20 24.90
N SER A 135 18.77 17.71 24.40
CA SER A 135 18.02 17.07 23.33
C SER A 135 18.57 17.56 22.00
N GLU A 136 19.02 16.64 21.16
CA GLU A 136 19.44 16.93 19.80
C GLU A 136 18.63 16.11 18.81
N ARG A 137 18.53 16.62 17.57
CA ARG A 137 17.96 15.85 16.47
C ARG A 137 19.06 15.06 15.78
N THR A 138 18.87 13.76 15.66
CA THR A 138 19.82 12.86 15.00
C THR A 138 19.14 11.94 14.02
N LEU A 139 19.86 11.59 12.95
CA LEU A 139 19.50 10.52 12.02
C LEU A 139 20.06 9.16 12.47
N ASP A 140 20.90 9.12 13.52
CA ASP A 140 21.49 7.90 14.07
C ASP A 140 20.47 7.17 14.95
N HIS A 141 19.71 6.26 14.32
CA HIS A 141 18.70 5.42 14.99
C HIS A 141 18.32 4.21 14.12
N ALA A 142 17.65 3.23 14.74
CA ALA A 142 17.32 1.95 14.13
C ALA A 142 16.55 2.05 12.79
N ALA A 143 15.70 3.05 12.58
CA ALA A 143 15.00 3.20 11.30
C ALA A 143 15.97 3.58 10.15
N SER A 144 16.97 4.42 10.42
CA SER A 144 18.01 4.75 9.44
C SER A 144 18.87 3.53 9.12
N ASP A 145 19.24 2.75 10.15
CA ASP A 145 19.98 1.49 9.99
C ASP A 145 19.20 0.52 9.08
N ALA A 146 17.91 0.34 9.34
CA ALA A 146 17.05 -0.54 8.53
C ALA A 146 17.01 -0.11 7.06
N ILE A 147 16.78 1.19 6.81
CA ILE A 147 16.66 1.75 5.45
C ILE A 147 17.96 1.54 4.67
N VAL A 148 19.12 1.84 5.28
CA VAL A 148 20.41 1.67 4.61
C VAL A 148 20.75 0.19 4.42
N ALA A 149 20.41 -0.68 5.39
CA ALA A 149 20.60 -2.12 5.23
C ALA A 149 19.76 -2.70 4.09
N ALA A 150 18.49 -2.27 3.93
CA ALA A 150 17.65 -2.66 2.82
C ALA A 150 18.20 -2.20 1.47
N TYR A 151 18.63 -0.93 1.39
CA TYR A 151 19.28 -0.41 0.19
C TYR A 151 20.49 -1.26 -0.23
N GLU A 152 21.36 -1.63 0.69
CA GLU A 152 22.53 -2.46 0.41
C GLU A 152 22.16 -3.88 -0.07
N VAL A 153 21.04 -4.44 0.41
CA VAL A 153 20.51 -5.72 -0.06
C VAL A 153 19.95 -5.57 -1.48
N LEU A 154 19.08 -4.59 -1.71
CA LEU A 154 18.47 -4.34 -3.01
C LEU A 154 19.52 -4.02 -4.08
N ARG A 155 20.54 -3.22 -3.74
CA ARG A 155 21.66 -2.92 -4.62
C ARG A 155 22.41 -4.17 -5.07
N ARG A 156 22.61 -5.13 -4.17
CA ARG A 156 23.26 -6.41 -4.50
C ARG A 156 22.39 -7.31 -5.34
N TRP A 157 21.09 -7.38 -5.05
CA TRP A 157 20.16 -8.21 -5.83
C TRP A 157 20.00 -7.73 -7.26
N LEU A 158 19.85 -6.43 -7.43
CA LEU A 158 19.59 -5.86 -8.75
C LEU A 158 20.84 -5.76 -9.60
N GLY A 159 22.03 -5.62 -8.99
CA GLY A 159 23.31 -5.63 -9.69
C GLY A 159 23.44 -4.62 -10.85
N VAL A 160 22.54 -3.64 -10.97
CA VAL A 160 22.45 -2.74 -12.11
C VAL A 160 23.46 -1.61 -11.98
N PRO A 161 24.37 -1.42 -12.97
CA PRO A 161 25.33 -0.34 -12.95
C PRO A 161 24.66 1.02 -12.83
N GLY A 162 25.21 1.89 -11.94
CA GLY A 162 24.71 3.25 -11.74
C GLY A 162 23.35 3.32 -11.03
N GLU A 163 22.86 2.19 -10.47
CA GLU A 163 21.61 2.14 -9.68
C GLU A 163 20.43 2.80 -10.43
N LYS A 164 20.26 2.41 -11.70
CA LYS A 164 19.19 2.95 -12.55
C LYS A 164 17.79 2.68 -12.01
N TRP A 165 17.66 1.68 -11.13
CA TRP A 165 16.41 1.34 -10.44
C TRP A 165 16.03 2.34 -9.33
N LEU A 166 17.01 3.13 -8.85
CA LEU A 166 16.81 4.04 -7.74
C LEU A 166 16.45 5.45 -8.25
N PRO A 167 15.28 6.00 -7.87
CA PRO A 167 14.87 7.33 -8.28
C PRO A 167 15.84 8.43 -7.80
N LYS A 168 15.94 9.52 -8.54
CA LYS A 168 16.85 10.64 -8.26
C LYS A 168 16.71 11.15 -6.82
N ARG A 169 15.48 11.32 -6.35
CA ARG A 169 15.23 11.82 -4.99
C ARG A 169 15.77 10.89 -3.90
N ALA A 170 15.63 9.58 -4.07
CA ALA A 170 16.20 8.61 -3.13
C ALA A 170 17.74 8.65 -3.14
N LYS A 171 18.37 8.81 -4.32
CA LYS A 171 19.83 8.99 -4.46
C LYS A 171 20.35 10.23 -3.73
N GLU A 172 19.55 11.29 -3.67
CA GLU A 172 19.90 12.52 -2.95
C GLU A 172 19.81 12.35 -1.43
N LEU A 173 18.86 11.54 -0.95
CA LEU A 173 18.57 11.39 0.48
C LEU A 173 19.42 10.32 1.18
N LEU A 174 19.69 9.20 0.50
CA LEU A 174 20.43 8.07 1.08
C LEU A 174 21.80 8.41 1.63
N PRO A 175 22.65 9.23 0.98
CA PRO A 175 23.96 9.58 1.51
C PRO A 175 23.92 10.19 2.92
N HIS A 176 22.86 10.94 3.23
CA HIS A 176 22.71 11.53 4.57
C HIS A 176 22.45 10.46 5.67
N LEU A 177 21.72 9.38 5.33
CA LEU A 177 21.53 8.26 6.24
C LEU A 177 22.81 7.42 6.32
N MET A 178 23.46 7.15 5.18
CA MET A 178 24.69 6.37 5.14
C MET A 178 25.82 7.03 5.93
N ALA A 179 25.88 8.38 5.98
CA ALA A 179 26.87 9.11 6.74
C ALA A 179 26.77 8.86 8.25
N VAL A 180 25.59 8.51 8.77
CA VAL A 180 25.38 8.28 10.21
C VAL A 180 25.34 6.80 10.57
N THR A 181 24.94 5.90 9.65
CA THR A 181 24.86 4.46 9.89
C THR A 181 26.20 3.73 9.67
N GLY A 182 27.16 4.40 8.99
CA GLY A 182 28.47 3.84 8.68
C GLY A 182 28.46 2.82 7.56
N ALA A 183 29.64 2.22 7.30
CA ALA A 183 29.86 1.33 6.16
C ALA A 183 29.15 -0.04 6.25
N ARG A 184 28.71 -0.44 7.43
CA ARG A 184 27.98 -1.69 7.67
C ARG A 184 26.79 -1.43 8.58
N PRO A 185 25.63 -1.03 7.99
CA PRO A 185 24.43 -0.78 8.76
C PRO A 185 24.00 -2.08 9.47
N ARG A 186 23.62 -1.95 10.73
CA ARG A 186 23.06 -3.04 11.51
C ARG A 186 21.59 -3.25 11.11
N VAL A 187 21.17 -4.49 11.00
CA VAL A 187 19.72 -4.78 10.85
C VAL A 187 19.08 -4.75 12.23
N PRO A 188 18.17 -3.80 12.50
CA PRO A 188 17.53 -3.69 13.81
C PRO A 188 16.51 -4.81 14.01
N THR A 189 16.23 -5.12 15.27
CA THR A 189 15.10 -5.98 15.66
C THR A 189 13.79 -5.23 15.55
N LYS A 190 12.67 -5.96 15.44
CA LYS A 190 11.33 -5.36 15.46
C LYS A 190 11.11 -4.54 16.74
N ALA A 191 11.51 -5.07 17.89
CA ALA A 191 11.38 -4.38 19.18
C ALA A 191 12.15 -3.05 19.26
N GLU A 192 13.24 -2.90 18.51
CA GLU A 192 13.98 -1.63 18.43
C GLU A 192 13.23 -0.62 17.56
N LEU A 193 12.62 -1.05 16.46
CA LEU A 193 11.77 -0.19 15.63
C LEU A 193 10.50 0.25 16.37
N ASP A 194 9.83 -0.66 17.09
CA ASP A 194 8.61 -0.38 17.84
C ASP A 194 8.82 0.63 18.99
N ARG A 195 10.06 0.78 19.48
CA ARG A 195 10.42 1.79 20.50
C ARG A 195 10.57 3.19 19.93
N ILE A 196 10.66 3.35 18.61
CA ILE A 196 10.84 4.65 17.99
C ILE A 196 9.54 5.46 18.12
N ARG A 197 9.65 6.65 18.68
CA ARG A 197 8.54 7.60 18.77
C ARG A 197 8.59 8.57 17.60
N TYR A 198 7.78 8.27 16.59
CA TYR A 198 7.63 9.16 15.44
C TYR A 198 6.72 10.34 15.77
N THR A 199 7.01 11.48 15.16
CA THR A 199 6.10 12.63 15.13
C THR A 199 5.13 12.52 13.95
N PRO A 200 4.04 13.31 13.89
CA PRO A 200 3.15 13.30 12.71
C PRO A 200 3.90 13.53 11.37
N MET A 201 4.98 14.32 11.38
CA MET A 201 5.80 14.57 10.18
C MET A 201 6.71 13.39 9.80
N THR A 202 7.07 12.54 10.75
CA THR A 202 7.98 11.41 10.55
C THR A 202 7.27 10.06 10.63
N ALA A 203 5.97 10.04 10.87
CA ALA A 203 5.18 8.80 11.01
C ALA A 203 5.24 7.90 9.77
N GLY A 204 5.39 8.49 8.57
CA GLY A 204 5.58 7.74 7.32
C GLY A 204 6.83 6.85 7.30
N PHE A 205 7.80 7.09 8.20
CA PHE A 205 8.98 6.23 8.29
C PHE A 205 8.75 4.90 9.03
N ALA A 206 7.69 4.76 9.81
CA ALA A 206 7.43 3.51 10.53
C ALA A 206 7.21 2.32 9.56
N PRO A 207 6.28 2.38 8.58
CA PRO A 207 6.08 1.28 7.64
C PRO A 207 7.29 1.02 6.75
N ILE A 208 8.02 2.07 6.33
CA ILE A 208 9.19 1.87 5.47
C ILE A 208 10.38 1.29 6.26
N ALA A 209 10.54 1.63 7.53
CA ALA A 209 11.57 1.03 8.38
C ALA A 209 11.30 -0.47 8.61
N GLU A 210 10.03 -0.86 8.82
CA GLU A 210 9.67 -2.26 8.96
C GLU A 210 9.85 -3.03 7.64
N LEU A 211 9.40 -2.51 6.51
CA LEU A 211 9.66 -3.10 5.20
C LEU A 211 11.17 -3.24 4.95
N SER A 212 11.94 -2.22 5.30
CA SER A 212 13.40 -2.23 5.18
C SER A 212 14.03 -3.33 6.04
N ARG A 213 13.58 -3.50 7.28
CA ARG A 213 14.04 -4.57 8.16
C ARG A 213 13.74 -5.95 7.56
N GLN A 214 12.55 -6.13 7.00
CA GLN A 214 12.16 -7.38 6.35
C GLN A 214 13.05 -7.69 5.13
N ILE A 215 13.31 -6.69 4.26
CA ILE A 215 14.21 -6.83 3.13
C ILE A 215 15.64 -7.16 3.60
N ALA A 216 16.13 -6.47 4.62
CA ALA A 216 17.49 -6.64 5.12
C ALA A 216 17.72 -8.01 5.79
N ASN A 217 16.72 -8.56 6.47
CA ASN A 217 16.79 -9.90 7.07
C ASN A 217 16.79 -11.02 6.02
N ARG A 218 16.33 -10.74 4.81
CA ARG A 218 16.26 -11.71 3.71
C ARG A 218 17.54 -11.67 2.87
N ARG A 219 18.69 -11.89 3.47
CA ARG A 219 20.01 -11.93 2.84
C ARG A 219 20.18 -13.08 1.84
N GLY A 220 19.28 -13.21 0.91
CA GLY A 220 19.31 -14.21 -0.14
C GLY A 220 17.91 -14.63 -0.51
N LEU A 221 17.41 -14.18 -1.66
CA LEU A 221 16.32 -14.84 -2.39
C LEU A 221 16.86 -16.15 -3.03
N ALA A 222 18.16 -16.39 -2.96
CA ALA A 222 18.82 -17.64 -3.33
C ALA A 222 19.33 -18.32 -2.06
N ALA A 223 18.67 -19.42 -1.71
CA ALA A 223 19.14 -20.54 -0.91
C ALA A 223 20.02 -20.20 0.32
N ASP A 224 19.40 -20.00 1.47
CA ASP A 224 19.92 -20.59 2.70
C ASP A 224 18.72 -21.13 3.49
N ILE A 225 18.55 -22.42 3.37
CA ILE A 225 17.66 -23.21 4.19
C ILE A 225 18.33 -23.26 5.57
N ASP A 226 17.95 -22.35 6.44
CA ASP A 226 18.33 -22.48 7.83
C ASP A 226 17.53 -23.61 8.46
N ALA A 227 18.23 -24.43 9.27
CA ALA A 227 17.70 -25.60 9.96
C ALA A 227 16.60 -25.29 10.99
N SER A 228 16.07 -24.08 11.02
CA SER A 228 15.02 -23.62 11.95
C SER A 228 13.57 -23.84 11.48
N GLY A 229 13.36 -24.36 10.26
CA GLY A 229 12.00 -24.63 9.74
C GLY A 229 11.13 -23.39 9.49
N GLU A 230 11.71 -22.19 9.48
CA GLU A 230 10.96 -20.97 9.23
C GLU A 230 10.65 -20.77 7.74
N THR A 231 9.40 -20.43 7.45
CA THR A 231 8.96 -20.08 6.09
C THR A 231 9.63 -18.78 5.64
N LYS A 232 10.36 -18.85 4.53
CA LYS A 232 11.02 -17.68 3.92
C LYS A 232 10.35 -17.37 2.59
N GLY A 233 10.03 -16.12 2.33
CA GLY A 233 9.44 -15.74 1.05
C GLY A 233 8.91 -14.31 1.03
N VAL A 234 8.56 -13.82 -0.14
CA VAL A 234 7.89 -12.54 -0.35
C VAL A 234 6.60 -12.80 -1.08
N LEU A 235 5.52 -12.37 -0.48
CA LEU A 235 4.22 -12.34 -1.11
C LEU A 235 3.74 -10.90 -1.19
N LEU A 236 3.29 -10.50 -2.36
CA LEU A 236 2.66 -9.22 -2.63
C LEU A 236 1.15 -9.42 -2.68
N ASP A 237 0.39 -8.67 -1.91
CA ASP A 237 -1.06 -8.58 -2.04
C ASP A 237 -1.41 -7.79 -3.29
N VAL A 238 -1.80 -8.49 -4.35
CA VAL A 238 -2.12 -7.87 -5.64
C VAL A 238 -3.52 -7.27 -5.64
N ALA A 239 -4.41 -7.71 -4.75
CA ALA A 239 -5.71 -7.07 -4.60
C ALA A 239 -5.58 -5.68 -4.00
N GLU A 240 -4.75 -5.52 -2.96
CA GLU A 240 -4.43 -4.20 -2.40
C GLU A 240 -3.72 -3.30 -3.43
N LEU A 241 -2.78 -3.85 -4.20
CA LEU A 241 -2.14 -3.11 -5.28
C LEU A 241 -3.14 -2.64 -6.33
N TRP A 242 -4.11 -3.49 -6.70
CA TRP A 242 -5.17 -3.13 -7.62
C TRP A 242 -6.04 -2.00 -7.08
N GLU A 243 -6.45 -2.05 -5.82
CA GLU A 243 -7.19 -0.97 -5.16
C GLU A 243 -6.41 0.36 -5.21
N MET A 244 -5.11 0.34 -4.92
CA MET A 244 -4.25 1.52 -4.97
C MET A 244 -4.11 2.07 -6.41
N TYR A 245 -3.98 1.18 -7.40
CA TYR A 245 -3.96 1.55 -8.81
C TYR A 245 -5.26 2.24 -9.21
N VAL A 246 -6.41 1.63 -8.93
CA VAL A 246 -7.73 2.20 -9.24
C VAL A 246 -7.90 3.56 -8.56
N LEU A 247 -7.51 3.70 -7.31
CA LEU A 247 -7.56 4.96 -6.59
C LEU A 247 -6.70 6.05 -7.26
N SER A 248 -5.50 5.70 -7.71
CA SER A 248 -4.59 6.65 -8.38
C SER A 248 -5.16 7.15 -9.70
N ILE A 249 -5.58 6.23 -10.57
CA ILE A 249 -6.17 6.60 -11.88
C ILE A 249 -7.51 7.33 -11.73
N LEU A 250 -8.30 6.97 -10.70
CA LEU A 250 -9.56 7.64 -10.41
C LEU A 250 -9.35 9.10 -10.00
N ARG A 251 -8.31 9.40 -9.18
CA ARG A 251 -7.95 10.78 -8.83
C ARG A 251 -7.58 11.62 -10.04
N LYS A 252 -6.93 11.04 -11.04
CA LYS A 252 -6.58 11.71 -12.30
C LYS A 252 -7.78 11.90 -13.24
N ALA A 253 -8.76 10.99 -13.16
CA ALA A 253 -9.93 10.98 -14.03
C ALA A 253 -11.10 11.83 -13.50
N ALA A 254 -11.24 11.94 -12.18
CA ALA A 254 -12.45 12.39 -11.53
C ALA A 254 -12.65 13.91 -11.47
N ALA A 255 -11.65 14.72 -11.84
CA ALA A 255 -11.81 16.17 -11.80
C ALA A 255 -13.10 16.63 -12.55
N PRO A 256 -13.95 17.51 -11.96
CA PRO A 256 -13.69 18.33 -10.76
C PRO A 256 -14.10 17.68 -9.42
N LEU A 257 -14.48 16.40 -9.39
CA LEU A 257 -14.84 15.70 -8.16
C LEU A 257 -13.58 15.42 -7.31
N THR A 258 -13.76 15.41 -6.00
CA THR A 258 -12.73 14.98 -5.05
C THR A 258 -12.85 13.48 -4.77
N VAL A 259 -11.73 12.78 -4.70
CA VAL A 259 -11.68 11.33 -4.42
C VAL A 259 -11.11 11.09 -3.04
N THR A 260 -11.91 10.49 -2.17
CA THR A 260 -11.54 10.13 -0.79
C THR A 260 -11.35 8.61 -0.68
N HIS A 261 -10.29 8.18 -0.01
CA HIS A 261 -10.00 6.77 0.23
C HIS A 261 -10.73 6.28 1.49
N GLY A 262 -11.47 5.17 1.38
CA GLY A 262 -12.31 4.67 2.46
C GLY A 262 -11.57 4.34 3.77
N THR A 263 -10.39 3.73 3.71
CA THR A 263 -9.62 3.33 4.91
C THR A 263 -8.83 4.47 5.54
N ARG A 264 -8.46 5.51 4.78
CA ARG A 264 -7.63 6.64 5.26
C ARG A 264 -8.45 7.79 5.82
N ASP A 265 -9.72 7.86 5.47
CA ASP A 265 -10.64 8.88 5.94
C ASP A 265 -11.76 8.25 6.76
N LYS A 266 -11.72 8.48 8.08
CA LYS A 266 -12.75 7.96 9.00
C LYS A 266 -14.16 8.47 8.67
N SER A 267 -14.30 9.60 7.98
CA SER A 267 -15.60 10.11 7.49
C SER A 267 -16.20 9.22 6.40
N ALA A 268 -15.37 8.47 5.70
CA ALA A 268 -15.76 7.51 4.66
C ALA A 268 -16.20 6.14 5.22
N THR A 269 -16.15 5.96 6.53
CA THR A 269 -16.55 4.70 7.19
C THR A 269 -17.96 4.83 7.73
N LYS A 270 -18.86 3.89 7.41
CA LYS A 270 -20.24 3.85 7.91
C LYS A 270 -20.58 2.49 8.49
N LYS A 271 -21.53 2.47 9.42
CA LYS A 271 -22.11 1.22 9.94
C LYS A 271 -23.30 0.82 9.06
N LEU A 272 -23.38 -0.47 8.73
CA LEU A 272 -24.48 -1.03 7.94
C LEU A 272 -25.80 -0.94 8.74
N LEU A 273 -25.77 -1.38 9.99
CA LEU A 273 -26.92 -1.43 10.88
C LEU A 273 -26.64 -0.65 12.17
N HIS A 274 -27.70 -0.14 12.78
CA HIS A 274 -27.69 0.44 14.12
C HIS A 274 -28.78 -0.22 14.97
N SER A 275 -28.42 -0.61 16.17
CA SER A 275 -29.38 -1.16 17.14
C SER A 275 -30.25 -0.03 17.69
N GLU A 276 -31.55 -0.19 17.61
CA GLU A 276 -32.51 0.72 18.25
C GLU A 276 -32.44 0.66 19.79
N VAL A 277 -32.04 -0.50 20.33
CA VAL A 277 -31.96 -0.72 21.78
C VAL A 277 -30.71 -0.12 22.40
N SER A 278 -29.55 -0.33 21.76
CA SER A 278 -28.24 0.04 22.32
C SER A 278 -27.54 1.19 21.62
N GLY A 279 -28.04 1.64 20.46
CA GLY A 279 -27.39 2.61 19.59
C GLY A 279 -26.08 2.10 18.93
N ARG A 280 -25.67 0.86 19.24
CA ARG A 280 -24.42 0.30 18.68
C ARG A 280 -24.55 -0.01 17.19
N GLY A 281 -23.49 0.30 16.46
CA GLY A 281 -23.39 -0.05 15.03
C GLY A 281 -22.85 -1.45 14.80
N LEU A 282 -23.42 -2.17 13.81
CA LEU A 282 -22.98 -3.49 13.34
C LEU A 282 -22.64 -3.44 11.85
N GLY A 283 -21.63 -4.19 11.45
CA GLY A 283 -21.12 -4.22 10.08
C GLY A 283 -20.45 -2.90 9.68
N THR A 284 -19.17 -2.94 9.37
CA THR A 284 -18.43 -1.74 8.94
C THR A 284 -18.37 -1.72 7.42
N LEU A 285 -18.82 -0.64 6.81
CA LEU A 285 -18.76 -0.39 5.37
C LEU A 285 -17.61 0.57 5.08
N ILE A 286 -16.64 0.09 4.30
CA ILE A 286 -15.43 0.84 3.91
C ILE A 286 -15.25 0.63 2.40
N PRO A 287 -15.80 1.50 1.55
CA PRO A 287 -15.55 1.43 0.10
C PRO A 287 -14.11 1.84 -0.21
N ASP A 288 -13.55 1.35 -1.31
CA ASP A 288 -12.18 1.68 -1.71
C ASP A 288 -12.04 3.15 -2.08
N ALA A 289 -13.05 3.75 -2.71
CA ALA A 289 -13.08 5.18 -2.95
C ALA A 289 -14.51 5.77 -2.93
N ILE A 290 -14.58 7.05 -2.54
CA ILE A 290 -15.80 7.85 -2.58
C ILE A 290 -15.55 9.10 -3.43
N LEU A 291 -16.47 9.40 -4.34
CA LEU A 291 -16.48 10.60 -5.17
C LEU A 291 -17.34 11.66 -4.52
N LEU A 292 -16.79 12.85 -4.35
CA LEU A 292 -17.44 13.99 -3.70
C LEU A 292 -17.50 15.21 -4.61
N SER A 293 -18.64 15.91 -4.61
CA SER A 293 -18.79 17.27 -5.12
C SER A 293 -18.97 18.19 -3.92
N GLY A 294 -17.91 18.88 -3.52
CA GLY A 294 -17.87 19.53 -2.20
C GLY A 294 -18.02 18.48 -1.08
N SER A 295 -19.07 18.60 -0.26
CA SER A 295 -19.41 17.61 0.79
C SER A 295 -20.42 16.56 0.34
N THR A 296 -20.95 16.67 -0.88
CA THR A 296 -22.01 15.79 -1.40
C THR A 296 -21.42 14.55 -2.01
N ILE A 297 -21.83 13.37 -1.53
CA ILE A 297 -21.46 12.08 -2.13
C ILE A 297 -22.13 11.94 -3.48
N ARG A 298 -21.36 11.67 -4.51
CA ARG A 298 -21.80 11.48 -5.89
C ARG A 298 -21.61 10.06 -6.37
N GLY A 299 -20.62 9.35 -5.82
CA GLY A 299 -20.33 7.99 -6.22
C GLY A 299 -19.51 7.21 -5.21
N VAL A 300 -19.60 5.90 -5.33
CA VAL A 300 -18.83 4.92 -4.56
C VAL A 300 -18.12 3.99 -5.55
N VAL A 301 -16.86 3.73 -5.34
CA VAL A 301 -16.06 2.84 -6.19
C VAL A 301 -15.49 1.73 -5.32
N ASP A 302 -15.54 0.52 -5.86
CA ASP A 302 -15.01 -0.67 -5.23
C ASP A 302 -14.22 -1.48 -6.27
N ALA A 303 -12.97 -1.77 -5.98
CA ALA A 303 -12.00 -2.38 -6.88
C ALA A 303 -11.94 -3.89 -6.65
N LYS A 304 -12.20 -4.69 -7.66
CA LYS A 304 -12.27 -6.15 -7.55
C LYS A 304 -11.16 -6.82 -8.37
N TYR A 305 -10.17 -7.41 -7.68
CA TYR A 305 -9.10 -8.16 -8.32
C TYR A 305 -9.58 -9.55 -8.75
N LYS A 306 -10.47 -9.60 -9.73
CA LYS A 306 -11.01 -10.81 -10.34
C LYS A 306 -11.52 -10.56 -11.76
N SER A 307 -11.85 -11.61 -12.49
CA SER A 307 -12.43 -11.47 -13.84
C SER A 307 -13.91 -11.09 -13.75
N LEU A 308 -14.34 -10.16 -14.61
CA LEU A 308 -15.75 -9.81 -14.78
C LEU A 308 -16.48 -10.73 -15.77
N HIS A 309 -15.74 -11.60 -16.47
CA HIS A 309 -16.33 -12.52 -17.43
C HIS A 309 -17.14 -13.63 -16.75
N PRO A 310 -18.17 -14.15 -17.43
CA PRO A 310 -18.95 -15.28 -16.94
C PRO A 310 -18.07 -16.47 -16.52
N SER A 311 -18.48 -17.13 -15.46
CA SER A 311 -17.87 -18.36 -14.95
C SER A 311 -18.96 -19.34 -14.53
N ALA A 312 -18.61 -20.58 -14.23
CA ALA A 312 -19.57 -21.58 -13.74
C ALA A 312 -20.27 -21.13 -12.45
N SER A 313 -19.56 -20.42 -11.57
CA SER A 313 -20.11 -19.88 -10.31
C SER A 313 -20.81 -18.53 -10.47
N SER A 314 -20.56 -17.81 -11.57
CA SER A 314 -21.11 -16.46 -11.84
C SER A 314 -21.47 -16.35 -13.33
N PRO A 315 -22.59 -16.94 -13.78
CA PRO A 315 -22.95 -16.98 -15.20
C PRO A 315 -23.15 -15.60 -15.85
N ASN A 316 -23.47 -14.58 -15.04
CA ASN A 316 -23.68 -13.20 -15.51
C ASN A 316 -22.42 -12.32 -15.38
N GLY A 317 -21.29 -12.87 -14.93
CA GLY A 317 -20.04 -12.15 -14.74
C GLY A 317 -19.82 -11.69 -13.29
N PRO A 318 -20.53 -10.68 -12.79
CA PRO A 318 -20.36 -10.22 -11.40
C PRO A 318 -20.72 -11.29 -10.38
N GLN A 319 -19.91 -11.42 -9.34
CA GLN A 319 -20.25 -12.32 -8.22
C GLN A 319 -21.36 -11.69 -7.38
N ARG A 320 -22.21 -12.55 -6.80
CA ARG A 320 -23.34 -12.12 -6.00
C ARG A 320 -22.92 -11.24 -4.82
N ASP A 321 -21.83 -11.59 -4.16
CA ASP A 321 -21.32 -10.87 -3.01
C ASP A 321 -20.87 -9.45 -3.37
N ASP A 322 -20.28 -9.24 -4.57
CA ASP A 322 -19.93 -7.91 -5.06
C ASP A 322 -21.15 -7.02 -5.26
N LEU A 323 -22.24 -7.62 -5.79
CA LEU A 323 -23.50 -6.90 -5.98
C LEU A 323 -24.13 -6.51 -4.65
N TYR A 324 -24.14 -7.43 -3.67
CA TYR A 324 -24.68 -7.17 -2.34
C TYR A 324 -23.86 -6.11 -1.59
N GLN A 325 -22.53 -6.17 -1.69
CA GLN A 325 -21.65 -5.19 -1.10
C GLN A 325 -21.88 -3.80 -1.71
N MET A 326 -21.94 -3.70 -3.03
CA MET A 326 -22.20 -2.42 -3.71
C MET A 326 -23.60 -1.89 -3.36
N ALA A 327 -24.63 -2.74 -3.31
CA ALA A 327 -25.96 -2.33 -2.89
C ALA A 327 -25.98 -1.81 -1.44
N ALA A 328 -25.24 -2.47 -0.52
CA ALA A 328 -25.07 -2.01 0.85
C ALA A 328 -24.36 -0.64 0.92
N TYR A 329 -23.31 -0.44 0.12
CA TYR A 329 -22.66 0.86 -0.01
C TYR A 329 -23.64 1.94 -0.47
N LEU A 330 -24.34 1.74 -1.57
CA LEU A 330 -25.31 2.70 -2.11
C LEU A 330 -26.51 2.92 -1.16
N GLY A 331 -26.83 1.94 -0.30
CA GLY A 331 -27.82 2.09 0.76
C GLY A 331 -27.39 3.03 1.88
N ARG A 332 -26.08 3.19 2.12
CA ARG A 332 -25.54 3.98 3.24
C ARG A 332 -24.79 5.24 2.81
N PHE A 333 -24.21 5.26 1.61
CA PHE A 333 -23.51 6.40 1.02
C PHE A 333 -24.41 7.02 -0.05
N GLN A 334 -25.41 7.79 0.40
CA GLN A 334 -26.41 8.37 -0.48
C GLN A 334 -26.12 9.83 -0.76
N ALA A 335 -26.42 10.26 -1.99
CA ALA A 335 -26.55 11.67 -2.32
C ALA A 335 -27.80 12.28 -1.63
N PRO A 336 -27.88 13.60 -1.49
CA PRO A 336 -29.12 14.29 -1.11
C PRO A 336 -30.27 13.89 -2.03
N GLU A 337 -31.50 14.01 -1.52
CA GLU A 337 -32.72 13.63 -2.21
C GLU A 337 -32.80 14.25 -3.62
N GLY A 338 -33.20 13.45 -4.62
CA GLY A 338 -33.28 13.84 -6.01
C GLY A 338 -31.97 13.87 -6.81
N LEU A 339 -30.83 13.56 -6.19
CA LEU A 339 -29.55 13.45 -6.88
C LEU A 339 -29.17 11.99 -7.11
N LEU A 340 -28.62 11.70 -8.30
CA LEU A 340 -28.12 10.38 -8.65
C LEU A 340 -26.92 10.02 -7.80
N THR A 341 -26.95 8.85 -7.16
CA THR A 341 -25.78 8.19 -6.55
C THR A 341 -25.32 7.06 -7.46
N TRP A 342 -24.05 7.06 -7.78
CA TRP A 342 -23.44 6.11 -8.70
C TRP A 342 -22.49 5.15 -7.98
N GLY A 343 -22.58 3.86 -8.32
CA GLY A 343 -21.65 2.83 -7.89
C GLY A 343 -20.82 2.34 -9.07
N LEU A 344 -19.53 2.13 -8.87
CA LEU A 344 -18.63 1.50 -9.83
C LEU A 344 -17.96 0.28 -9.21
N LEU A 345 -18.11 -0.87 -9.88
CA LEU A 345 -17.29 -2.05 -9.66
C LEU A 345 -16.22 -2.10 -10.75
N ALA A 346 -14.96 -1.91 -10.34
CA ALA A 346 -13.81 -1.82 -11.23
C ALA A 346 -13.00 -3.13 -11.22
N TYR A 347 -12.84 -3.73 -12.40
CA TYR A 347 -12.16 -5.01 -12.61
C TYR A 347 -10.93 -4.81 -13.50
N PRO A 348 -9.87 -5.63 -13.38
CA PRO A 348 -8.78 -5.64 -14.36
C PRO A 348 -9.27 -6.17 -15.71
N PHE A 349 -8.80 -5.58 -16.78
CA PHE A 349 -8.97 -6.15 -18.12
C PHE A 349 -8.20 -7.48 -18.23
N ASP A 350 -8.84 -8.49 -18.79
CA ASP A 350 -8.24 -9.80 -19.00
C ASP A 350 -7.85 -9.98 -20.48
N PRO A 351 -6.54 -9.93 -20.83
CA PRO A 351 -6.11 -10.07 -22.22
C PRO A 351 -6.46 -11.43 -22.84
N SER A 352 -6.67 -12.46 -22.03
CA SER A 352 -7.08 -13.77 -22.50
C SER A 352 -8.56 -13.82 -22.93
N LYS A 353 -9.33 -12.80 -22.53
CA LYS A 353 -10.75 -12.63 -22.81
C LYS A 353 -11.01 -11.20 -23.31
N PRO A 354 -10.67 -10.90 -24.56
CA PRO A 354 -10.69 -9.53 -25.08
C PRO A 354 -12.09 -8.94 -25.24
N ASP A 355 -13.13 -9.78 -25.26
CA ASP A 355 -14.50 -9.34 -25.43
C ASP A 355 -14.98 -8.54 -24.22
N THR A 356 -15.76 -7.49 -24.45
CA THR A 356 -16.35 -6.71 -23.36
C THR A 356 -17.40 -7.56 -22.64
N PRO A 357 -17.31 -7.73 -21.30
CA PRO A 357 -18.26 -8.53 -20.55
C PRO A 357 -19.70 -7.99 -20.64
N HIS A 358 -20.70 -8.88 -20.63
CA HIS A 358 -22.12 -8.50 -20.70
C HIS A 358 -22.54 -7.46 -19.64
N ALA A 359 -22.05 -7.61 -18.42
CA ALA A 359 -22.36 -6.65 -17.34
C ALA A 359 -21.85 -5.24 -17.65
N GLU A 360 -20.68 -5.13 -18.30
CA GLU A 360 -20.11 -3.85 -18.72
C GLU A 360 -20.83 -3.27 -19.95
N GLN A 361 -21.11 -4.11 -20.97
CA GLN A 361 -21.81 -3.68 -22.18
C GLN A 361 -23.17 -3.03 -21.90
N ASN A 362 -23.86 -3.52 -20.86
CA ASN A 362 -25.20 -3.04 -20.48
C ASN A 362 -25.17 -2.06 -19.31
N SER A 363 -23.98 -1.57 -18.93
CA SER A 363 -23.83 -0.53 -17.88
C SER A 363 -24.34 0.83 -18.40
N PRO A 364 -24.98 1.67 -17.55
CA PRO A 364 -25.25 1.42 -16.13
C PRO A 364 -26.52 0.60 -15.87
N TRP A 365 -26.49 -0.19 -14.79
CA TRP A 365 -27.63 -0.91 -14.27
C TRP A 365 -28.34 -0.09 -13.18
N HIS A 366 -29.68 -0.16 -13.14
CA HIS A 366 -30.45 0.52 -12.12
C HIS A 366 -30.63 -0.38 -10.89
N LEU A 367 -30.31 0.13 -9.69
CA LEU A 367 -30.70 -0.48 -8.44
C LEU A 367 -32.11 -0.01 -8.03
N ASP A 368 -32.35 1.30 -8.18
CA ASP A 368 -33.64 1.97 -8.04
C ASP A 368 -33.64 3.25 -8.91
N GLY A 369 -34.66 4.08 -8.78
CA GLY A 369 -34.79 5.30 -9.62
C GLY A 369 -33.64 6.30 -9.48
N VAL A 370 -32.90 6.29 -8.37
CA VAL A 370 -31.86 7.28 -8.05
C VAL A 370 -30.46 6.66 -7.88
N LYS A 371 -30.33 5.34 -7.99
CA LYS A 371 -29.06 4.63 -7.82
C LYS A 371 -28.74 3.79 -9.04
N LYS A 372 -27.53 3.98 -9.56
CA LYS A 372 -27.02 3.24 -10.73
C LYS A 372 -25.71 2.55 -10.37
N ILE A 373 -25.50 1.37 -10.93
CA ILE A 373 -24.26 0.59 -10.81
C ILE A 373 -23.68 0.41 -12.20
N SER A 374 -22.42 0.76 -12.36
CA SER A 374 -21.62 0.49 -13.55
C SER A 374 -20.57 -0.57 -13.25
N PHE A 375 -20.28 -1.37 -14.27
CA PHE A 375 -19.16 -2.33 -14.26
C PHE A 375 -18.17 -1.84 -15.30
N ALA A 376 -16.88 -1.93 -14.97
CA ALA A 376 -15.84 -1.57 -15.92
C ALA A 376 -14.62 -2.48 -15.76
N THR A 377 -14.13 -3.00 -16.88
CA THR A 377 -12.80 -3.61 -16.99
C THR A 377 -11.81 -2.52 -17.35
N LEU A 378 -10.82 -2.26 -16.51
CA LEU A 378 -9.86 -1.17 -16.73
C LEU A 378 -8.61 -1.68 -17.45
N PRO A 379 -8.18 -0.99 -18.52
CA PRO A 379 -6.94 -1.31 -19.22
C PRO A 379 -5.72 -1.30 -18.29
N HIS A 380 -4.69 -2.06 -18.68
CA HIS A 380 -3.43 -2.10 -17.93
C HIS A 380 -2.56 -0.87 -18.14
N ASP A 381 -2.76 -0.17 -19.27
CA ASP A 381 -2.15 1.13 -19.50
C ASP A 381 -2.86 2.22 -18.69
N PRO A 382 -2.13 2.99 -17.86
CA PRO A 382 -2.73 4.01 -17.02
C PRO A 382 -3.41 5.15 -17.81
N VAL A 383 -2.91 5.48 -19.01
CA VAL A 383 -3.48 6.56 -19.84
C VAL A 383 -4.86 6.16 -20.35
N ASP A 384 -4.95 4.94 -20.88
CA ASP A 384 -6.21 4.38 -21.36
C ASP A 384 -7.22 4.16 -20.23
N ALA A 385 -6.75 3.69 -19.08
CA ALA A 385 -7.57 3.51 -17.89
C ALA A 385 -8.14 4.84 -17.36
N VAL A 386 -7.33 5.89 -17.33
CA VAL A 386 -7.78 7.26 -16.97
C VAL A 386 -8.80 7.78 -17.98
N ALA A 387 -8.57 7.56 -19.28
CA ALA A 387 -9.51 7.99 -20.32
C ALA A 387 -10.87 7.29 -20.16
N LYS A 388 -10.86 5.97 -19.92
CA LYS A 388 -12.07 5.17 -19.69
C LYS A 388 -12.82 5.63 -18.44
N LEU A 389 -12.12 5.80 -17.31
CA LEU A 389 -12.73 6.29 -16.07
C LEU A 389 -13.30 7.70 -16.23
N ARG A 390 -12.60 8.59 -16.93
CA ARG A 390 -13.09 9.96 -17.18
C ARG A 390 -14.41 9.95 -17.90
N SER A 391 -14.60 9.11 -18.90
CA SER A 391 -15.87 8.97 -19.61
C SER A 391 -17.01 8.49 -18.69
N LEU A 392 -16.72 7.55 -17.78
CA LEU A 392 -17.70 7.04 -16.82
C LEU A 392 -18.07 8.08 -15.76
N VAL A 393 -17.07 8.81 -15.24
CA VAL A 393 -17.26 9.81 -14.18
C VAL A 393 -17.92 11.10 -14.69
N ALA A 394 -17.77 11.43 -15.97
CA ALA A 394 -18.38 12.63 -16.56
C ALA A 394 -19.89 12.73 -16.31
N HIS A 395 -20.61 11.60 -16.38
CA HIS A 395 -22.05 11.54 -16.10
C HIS A 395 -22.41 11.76 -14.64
N VAL A 396 -21.45 11.59 -13.72
CA VAL A 396 -21.64 11.75 -12.28
C VAL A 396 -21.31 13.17 -11.83
N ALA A 397 -20.40 13.83 -12.53
CA ALA A 397 -19.96 15.19 -12.22
C ALA A 397 -21.05 16.24 -12.52
N THR A 398 -21.89 15.99 -13.53
CA THR A 398 -22.97 16.91 -13.91
C THR A 398 -24.22 16.60 -13.07
N PRO A 399 -24.76 17.54 -12.30
CA PRO A 399 -26.02 17.34 -11.60
C PRO A 399 -27.16 17.23 -12.61
N THR A 400 -27.54 16.03 -12.97
CA THR A 400 -28.72 15.78 -13.76
C THR A 400 -29.87 15.46 -12.80
N PRO A 401 -30.93 16.28 -12.71
CA PRO A 401 -32.12 15.92 -11.95
C PRO A 401 -32.72 14.66 -12.59
N TRP A 402 -33.10 13.72 -11.72
CA TRP A 402 -33.79 12.53 -12.19
C TRP A 402 -35.15 12.90 -12.80
N VAL A 403 -35.34 12.52 -14.05
CA VAL A 403 -36.64 12.65 -14.74
C VAL A 403 -37.17 11.22 -14.90
N GLU A 404 -38.29 10.93 -14.23
CA GLU A 404 -39.01 9.68 -14.41
C GLU A 404 -39.43 9.59 -15.88
N ARG A 405 -38.89 8.62 -16.60
CA ARG A 405 -39.45 8.25 -17.91
C ARG A 405 -40.65 7.36 -17.65
N ALA A 406 -41.81 7.91 -17.85
CA ALA A 406 -43.10 7.23 -17.84
C ALA A 406 -43.15 6.10 -18.87
#